data_9b3d1aa49f2d1681eaf58ecb40e7e63e
#
_entry.id   9b3d1aa49f2d1681eaf58ecb40e7e63e
#
_cell.length_a   1.000
_cell.length_b   1.000
_cell.length_c   1.000
_cell.angle_alpha   90.00
_cell.angle_beta   90.00
_cell.angle_gamma   90.00
#
_symmetry.space_group_name_H-M   'P 1'
#
loop_
_entity.id
_entity.type
_entity.pdbx_description
1 polymer ?
#
loop_
_entity_poly.entity_id
_entity_poly.type
_entity_poly.pdbx_seq_one_letter_code
_entity_poly.pdbx_strand_id
1 'polypeptide(L)'
;DGQVPLQIRRSGRISEEGVALSMTQWYPKLCEYDFEGWHANPYIAREFHGVWGNFDVKITIDKAYTIGGTGYLQNKNEIGHGYQDAGVQVVYPKKTKTLTWHFYAPNVHDFAWGADNEFIHDMILGPNNVELHFLYKNKKENLENWKKMQPKTAELLAFFNENVGPYPYKQYSVIQGGDGGMEYGMSTLITGNRSFGS
;
A
#
# COMPACT_ATOMS: atom_id res chain seq x y z
N ASP A 1 -2.47 15.05 -17.82
CA ASP A 1 -3.33 13.85 -17.89
C ASP A 1 -2.50 12.67 -18.38
N GLY A 2 -2.45 11.61 -17.62
CA GLY A 2 -1.75 10.39 -17.97
C GLY A 2 -2.70 9.20 -17.94
N GLN A 3 -2.50 8.23 -18.82
CA GLN A 3 -3.19 6.95 -18.73
C GLN A 3 -2.33 5.97 -17.91
N VAL A 4 -2.96 5.22 -17.01
CA VAL A 4 -2.28 4.13 -16.31
C VAL A 4 -1.99 3.02 -17.33
N PRO A 5 -0.71 2.67 -17.59
CA PRO A 5 -0.35 1.62 -18.54
C PRO A 5 -0.80 0.25 -18.04
N LEU A 6 -0.75 -0.76 -18.90
CA LEU A 6 -0.75 -2.15 -18.46
C LEU A 6 0.42 -2.40 -17.53
N GLN A 7 0.26 -3.38 -16.63
CA GLN A 7 1.28 -3.70 -15.64
C GLN A 7 2.66 -3.90 -16.28
N ILE A 8 3.63 -3.16 -15.75
CA ILE A 8 5.05 -3.32 -16.06
C ILE A 8 5.75 -3.53 -14.73
N ARG A 9 6.09 -4.78 -14.41
CA ARG A 9 6.66 -5.18 -13.13
C ARG A 9 5.78 -4.72 -11.95
N ARG A 10 6.16 -3.63 -11.26
CA ARG A 10 5.54 -3.17 -10.01
C ARG A 10 4.43 -2.16 -10.20
N SER A 11 4.27 -1.60 -11.39
CA SER A 11 3.32 -0.49 -11.60
C SER A 11 2.47 -0.67 -12.83
N GLY A 12 1.20 -0.33 -12.71
CA GLY A 12 0.25 -0.36 -13.80
C GLY A 12 -1.09 -0.99 -13.43
N ARG A 13 -1.86 -1.33 -14.45
CA ARG A 13 -3.16 -1.98 -14.32
C ARG A 13 -3.10 -3.43 -14.81
N ILE A 14 -3.88 -4.28 -14.17
CA ILE A 14 -4.05 -5.69 -14.53
C ILE A 14 -2.73 -6.45 -14.44
N SER A 15 -2.32 -6.80 -13.23
CA SER A 15 -1.16 -7.66 -12.98
C SER A 15 -1.39 -9.10 -13.46
N GLU A 16 -0.35 -9.91 -13.56
CA GLU A 16 -0.45 -11.35 -13.88
C GLU A 16 -1.40 -12.10 -12.94
N GLU A 17 -1.45 -11.70 -11.67
CA GLU A 17 -2.38 -12.24 -10.68
C GLU A 17 -3.78 -11.62 -10.75
N GLY A 18 -4.00 -10.67 -11.66
CA GLY A 18 -5.27 -10.00 -11.90
C GLY A 18 -5.61 -8.89 -10.91
N VAL A 19 -4.64 -8.32 -10.19
CA VAL A 19 -4.86 -7.11 -9.39
C VAL A 19 -5.10 -5.93 -10.32
N ALA A 20 -6.18 -5.19 -10.06
CA ALA A 20 -6.61 -4.15 -10.99
C ALA A 20 -5.64 -2.98 -11.11
N LEU A 21 -5.10 -2.50 -9.99
CA LEU A 21 -4.17 -1.36 -9.95
C LEU A 21 -3.06 -1.60 -8.93
N SER A 22 -1.82 -1.39 -9.37
CA SER A 22 -0.63 -1.34 -8.53
C SER A 22 0.16 -0.08 -8.91
N MET A 23 0.26 0.86 -7.99
CA MET A 23 0.75 2.21 -8.28
C MET A 23 2.00 2.50 -7.47
N THR A 24 3.13 2.22 -8.10
CA THR A 24 4.46 2.60 -7.62
C THR A 24 5.05 3.59 -8.61
N GLN A 25 5.86 4.54 -8.19
CA GLN A 25 6.47 5.53 -9.09
C GLN A 25 5.43 6.20 -10.03
N TRP A 26 4.24 6.49 -9.51
CA TRP A 26 3.06 6.91 -10.29
C TRP A 26 2.89 8.43 -10.39
N TYR A 27 3.71 9.17 -9.68
CA TYR A 27 3.68 10.64 -9.65
C TYR A 27 5.05 11.21 -10.04
N PRO A 28 5.12 12.45 -10.58
CA PRO A 28 6.39 13.10 -10.85
C PRO A 28 7.21 13.31 -9.58
N LYS A 29 8.47 12.89 -9.59
CA LYS A 29 9.42 13.06 -8.49
C LYS A 29 10.48 14.08 -8.86
N LEU A 30 10.97 14.83 -7.88
CA LEU A 30 12.16 15.63 -8.05
C LEU A 30 13.37 14.71 -8.21
N CYS A 31 14.21 15.03 -9.19
CA CYS A 31 15.52 14.43 -9.30
C CYS A 31 16.41 14.82 -8.12
N GLU A 32 17.44 14.03 -7.88
CA GLU A 32 18.51 14.44 -6.99
C GLU A 32 19.18 15.73 -7.49
N TYR A 33 19.55 16.61 -6.56
CA TYR A 33 20.28 17.83 -6.83
C TYR A 33 21.44 17.99 -5.85
N ASP A 34 22.64 18.16 -6.37
CA ASP A 34 23.84 18.40 -5.58
C ASP A 34 24.75 19.49 -6.20
N PHE A 35 26.03 19.50 -5.84
CA PHE A 35 27.00 20.49 -6.35
C PHE A 35 27.30 20.36 -7.84
N GLU A 36 26.96 19.20 -8.47
CA GLU A 36 27.06 18.98 -9.92
C GLU A 36 25.77 19.37 -10.66
N GLY A 37 24.68 19.65 -9.93
CA GLY A 37 23.39 20.03 -10.47
C GLY A 37 22.33 18.93 -10.41
N TRP A 38 21.41 18.91 -11.37
CA TRP A 38 20.31 17.96 -11.42
C TRP A 38 20.72 16.63 -12.04
N HIS A 39 20.45 15.52 -11.31
CA HIS A 39 20.72 14.15 -11.75
C HIS A 39 19.46 13.50 -12.30
N ALA A 40 19.10 13.79 -13.55
CA ALA A 40 17.98 13.16 -14.27
C ALA A 40 18.40 11.82 -14.89
N ASN A 41 19.02 10.94 -14.09
CA ASN A 41 19.56 9.68 -14.58
C ASN A 41 18.45 8.64 -14.76
N PRO A 42 18.53 7.75 -15.76
CA PRO A 42 17.62 6.63 -15.89
C PRO A 42 17.83 5.64 -14.72
N TYR A 43 16.77 4.92 -14.36
CA TYR A 43 16.87 3.84 -13.38
C TYR A 43 17.77 2.71 -13.90
N ILE A 44 18.86 2.45 -13.19
CA ILE A 44 19.83 1.38 -13.52
C ILE A 44 20.01 0.48 -12.29
N ALA A 45 19.02 -0.34 -11.99
CA ALA A 45 19.04 -1.36 -10.93
C ALA A 45 19.58 -0.85 -9.57
N ARG A 46 19.15 0.34 -9.17
CA ARG A 46 19.43 0.98 -7.87
C ARG A 46 18.13 1.36 -7.19
N GLU A 47 18.21 1.87 -5.96
CA GLU A 47 17.04 2.46 -5.30
C GLU A 47 16.60 3.75 -6.00
N PHE A 48 15.30 4.01 -5.95
CA PHE A 48 14.74 5.25 -6.47
C PHE A 48 15.06 6.41 -5.53
N HIS A 49 15.56 7.50 -6.07
CA HIS A 49 15.67 8.72 -5.29
C HIS A 49 14.29 9.20 -4.84
N GLY A 50 14.17 9.55 -3.58
CA GLY A 50 12.93 10.10 -3.00
C GLY A 50 13.23 11.19 -1.99
N VAL A 51 12.64 12.35 -2.19
CA VAL A 51 12.74 13.46 -1.25
C VAL A 51 11.81 13.21 -0.06
N TRP A 52 12.37 13.27 1.14
CA TRP A 52 11.59 13.15 2.38
C TRP A 52 10.62 14.30 2.54
N GLY A 53 9.39 13.99 2.91
CA GLY A 53 8.35 14.99 3.10
C GLY A 53 7.04 14.40 3.58
N ASN A 54 6.05 15.25 3.65
CA ASN A 54 4.68 14.84 3.98
C ASN A 54 3.88 14.69 2.69
N PHE A 55 3.15 13.59 2.58
CA PHE A 55 2.27 13.32 1.45
C PHE A 55 0.81 13.46 1.89
N ASP A 56 0.08 14.34 1.24
CA ASP A 56 -1.38 14.45 1.34
C ASP A 56 -1.97 14.01 0.00
N VAL A 57 -2.57 12.80 0.00
CA VAL A 57 -2.96 12.12 -1.24
C VAL A 57 -4.44 11.81 -1.25
N LYS A 58 -5.14 12.28 -2.29
CA LYS A 58 -6.54 11.98 -2.51
C LYS A 58 -6.71 11.15 -3.78
N ILE A 59 -7.33 9.98 -3.64
CA ILE A 59 -7.56 9.04 -4.73
C ILE A 59 -9.07 8.86 -4.89
N THR A 60 -9.61 9.32 -6.02
CA THR A 60 -11.02 9.11 -6.36
C THR A 60 -11.14 7.94 -7.33
N ILE A 61 -11.86 6.91 -6.91
CA ILE A 61 -12.02 5.66 -7.67
C ILE A 61 -13.45 5.14 -7.51
N ASP A 62 -13.86 4.18 -8.36
CA ASP A 62 -15.14 3.52 -8.21
C ASP A 62 -15.31 2.96 -6.80
N LYS A 63 -16.50 3.11 -6.24
CA LYS A 63 -16.82 2.73 -4.86
C LYS A 63 -16.62 1.26 -4.53
N ALA A 64 -16.55 0.39 -5.53
CA ALA A 64 -16.32 -1.04 -5.33
C ALA A 64 -14.87 -1.38 -5.00
N TYR A 65 -13.94 -0.47 -5.26
CA TYR A 65 -12.52 -0.72 -5.04
C TYR A 65 -12.12 -0.48 -3.59
N THR A 66 -11.32 -1.40 -3.06
CA THR A 66 -10.62 -1.24 -1.78
C THR A 66 -9.18 -0.87 -2.06
N ILE A 67 -8.68 0.18 -1.40
CA ILE A 67 -7.31 0.68 -1.55
C ILE A 67 -6.49 0.34 -0.31
N GLY A 68 -5.30 -0.23 -0.53
CA GLY A 68 -4.23 -0.26 0.46
C GLY A 68 -3.09 0.66 0.02
N GLY A 69 -2.47 1.35 0.94
CA GLY A 69 -1.43 2.30 0.57
C GLY A 69 -0.56 2.77 1.71
N THR A 70 0.39 3.62 1.36
CA THR A 70 1.21 4.37 2.28
C THR A 70 0.36 5.40 3.03
N GLY A 71 0.62 5.56 4.33
CA GLY A 71 -0.01 6.60 5.14
C GLY A 71 -1.29 6.19 5.86
N TYR A 72 -1.82 7.12 6.61
CA TYR A 72 -3.02 6.97 7.43
C TYR A 72 -4.26 7.41 6.66
N LEU A 73 -5.27 6.56 6.57
CA LEU A 73 -6.56 6.93 5.97
C LEU A 73 -7.30 7.91 6.88
N GLN A 74 -7.45 9.16 6.44
CA GLN A 74 -8.00 10.26 7.23
C GLN A 74 -9.52 10.18 7.36
N ASN A 75 -10.20 9.68 6.36
CA ASN A 75 -11.66 9.62 6.28
C ASN A 75 -12.20 8.17 6.33
N LYS A 76 -11.59 7.33 7.17
CA LYS A 76 -11.90 5.90 7.29
C LYS A 76 -13.38 5.61 7.58
N ASN A 77 -14.03 6.45 8.38
CA ASN A 77 -15.44 6.31 8.74
C ASN A 77 -16.43 6.74 7.65
N GLU A 78 -15.92 7.40 6.60
CA GLU A 78 -16.68 7.73 5.40
C GLU A 78 -16.46 6.68 4.31
N ILE A 79 -15.24 6.13 4.24
CA ILE A 79 -14.83 5.13 3.27
C ILE A 79 -15.36 3.73 3.61
N GLY A 80 -15.28 3.31 4.85
CA GLY A 80 -15.59 1.92 5.22
C GLY A 80 -14.54 0.94 4.72
N HIS A 81 -14.94 -0.08 3.96
CA HIS A 81 -14.06 -1.10 3.37
C HIS A 81 -13.15 -1.82 4.40
N GLY A 82 -13.63 -1.93 5.66
CA GLY A 82 -12.86 -2.55 6.74
C GLY A 82 -11.91 -1.60 7.50
N TYR A 83 -11.82 -0.34 7.10
CA TYR A 83 -11.01 0.67 7.80
C TYR A 83 -11.76 1.42 8.91
N GLN A 84 -13.09 1.42 8.86
CA GLN A 84 -13.92 2.16 9.82
C GLN A 84 -13.74 1.67 11.25
N ASP A 85 -13.92 2.57 12.19
CA ASP A 85 -13.88 2.24 13.62
C ASP A 85 -14.96 1.20 13.99
N ALA A 86 -14.69 0.43 15.01
CA ALA A 86 -15.63 -0.59 15.50
C ALA A 86 -17.00 0.01 15.82
N GLY A 87 -18.05 -0.60 15.28
CA GLY A 87 -19.42 -0.16 15.46
C GLY A 87 -19.89 0.93 14.49
N VAL A 88 -19.01 1.50 13.67
CA VAL A 88 -19.39 2.45 12.63
C VAL A 88 -19.98 1.71 11.43
N GLN A 89 -21.22 2.06 11.06
CA GLN A 89 -21.86 1.62 9.84
C GLN A 89 -21.73 2.69 8.76
N VAL A 90 -21.05 2.35 7.68
CA VAL A 90 -20.87 3.27 6.55
C VAL A 90 -21.97 3.03 5.52
N VAL A 91 -22.75 4.08 5.24
CA VAL A 91 -23.85 4.02 4.27
C VAL A 91 -23.64 5.11 3.22
N TYR A 92 -23.52 4.69 1.97
CA TYR A 92 -23.38 5.63 0.87
C TYR A 92 -24.75 6.04 0.30
N PRO A 93 -24.91 7.32 -0.12
CA PRO A 93 -26.06 7.73 -0.92
C PRO A 93 -26.26 6.83 -2.14
N LYS A 94 -27.52 6.53 -2.51
CA LYS A 94 -27.84 5.60 -3.63
C LYS A 94 -27.16 5.94 -4.96
N LYS A 95 -26.88 7.23 -5.20
CA LYS A 95 -26.25 7.70 -6.46
C LYS A 95 -24.72 7.72 -6.41
N THR A 96 -24.09 7.37 -5.28
CA THR A 96 -22.63 7.35 -5.15
C THR A 96 -22.04 6.31 -6.07
N LYS A 97 -21.18 6.75 -6.99
CA LYS A 97 -20.44 5.90 -7.93
C LYS A 97 -18.98 5.75 -7.53
N THR A 98 -18.40 6.79 -6.98
CA THR A 98 -16.99 6.86 -6.60
C THR A 98 -16.83 7.25 -5.15
N LEU A 99 -15.71 6.86 -4.55
CA LEU A 99 -15.26 7.32 -3.23
C LEU A 99 -13.93 8.04 -3.40
N THR A 100 -13.69 9.06 -2.57
CA THR A 100 -12.42 9.76 -2.49
C THR A 100 -11.71 9.35 -1.21
N TRP A 101 -10.68 8.54 -1.37
CA TRP A 101 -9.81 8.10 -0.29
C TRP A 101 -8.81 9.20 0.00
N HIS A 102 -8.66 9.59 1.27
CA HIS A 102 -7.73 10.63 1.69
C HIS A 102 -6.67 10.05 2.62
N PHE A 103 -5.44 9.90 2.13
CA PHE A 103 -4.30 9.42 2.90
C PHE A 103 -3.37 10.57 3.27
N TYR A 104 -2.84 10.50 4.48
CA TYR A 104 -1.77 11.37 4.93
C TYR A 104 -0.58 10.54 5.41
N ALA A 105 0.59 10.73 4.82
CA ALA A 105 1.82 10.04 5.19
C ALA A 105 2.88 11.05 5.62
N PRO A 106 3.17 11.17 6.92
CA PRO A 106 4.18 12.11 7.41
C PRO A 106 5.58 11.53 7.26
N ASN A 107 6.52 12.38 6.85
CA ASN A 107 7.94 12.09 6.83
C ASN A 107 8.29 10.74 6.16
N VAL A 108 7.88 10.59 4.91
CA VAL A 108 8.23 9.48 4.03
C VAL A 108 8.86 10.00 2.75
N HIS A 109 9.58 9.14 2.03
CA HIS A 109 10.24 9.54 0.78
C HIS A 109 9.56 8.98 -0.48
N ASP A 110 8.46 8.26 -0.30
CA ASP A 110 7.65 7.71 -1.41
C ASP A 110 6.22 7.43 -0.95
N PHE A 111 5.32 7.32 -1.93
CA PHE A 111 3.93 6.96 -1.70
C PHE A 111 3.50 5.92 -2.74
N ALA A 112 3.20 4.72 -2.29
CA ALA A 112 2.70 3.63 -3.13
C ALA A 112 1.31 3.17 -2.67
N TRP A 113 0.53 2.62 -3.58
CA TRP A 113 -0.79 2.07 -3.28
C TRP A 113 -1.19 0.99 -4.28
N GLY A 114 -2.11 0.13 -3.88
CA GLY A 114 -2.76 -0.83 -4.74
C GLY A 114 -4.25 -0.84 -4.51
N ALA A 115 -5.03 -1.22 -5.53
CA ALA A 115 -6.48 -1.27 -5.44
C ALA A 115 -7.07 -2.40 -6.27
N ASP A 116 -8.11 -3.02 -5.71
CA ASP A 116 -8.89 -4.04 -6.41
C ASP A 116 -10.32 -4.08 -5.83
N ASN A 117 -11.30 -4.41 -6.66
CA ASN A 117 -12.68 -4.56 -6.24
C ASN A 117 -12.97 -5.92 -5.57
N GLU A 118 -12.03 -6.85 -5.61
CA GLU A 118 -12.10 -8.16 -4.96
C GLU A 118 -11.12 -8.27 -3.78
N PHE A 119 -10.51 -7.17 -3.33
CA PHE A 119 -9.65 -7.22 -2.16
C PHE A 119 -10.41 -7.56 -0.89
N ILE A 120 -9.89 -8.56 -0.17
CA ILE A 120 -10.16 -8.73 1.25
C ILE A 120 -9.24 -7.74 1.98
N HIS A 121 -9.77 -7.08 3.00
CA HIS A 121 -9.01 -6.27 3.92
C HIS A 121 -9.09 -6.87 5.32
N ASP A 122 -7.96 -7.35 5.81
CA ASP A 122 -7.77 -7.76 7.20
C ASP A 122 -6.88 -6.75 7.93
N MET A 123 -7.12 -6.59 9.22
CA MET A 123 -6.27 -5.80 10.10
C MET A 123 -6.01 -6.54 11.41
N ILE A 124 -4.76 -6.54 11.84
CA ILE A 124 -4.35 -6.98 13.17
C ILE A 124 -3.52 -5.90 13.85
N LEU A 125 -3.48 -5.93 15.18
CA LEU A 125 -2.56 -5.10 15.94
C LEU A 125 -1.22 -5.82 16.10
N GLY A 126 -0.17 -5.18 15.64
CA GLY A 126 1.22 -5.58 15.86
C GLY A 126 1.83 -4.95 17.12
N PRO A 127 3.14 -5.11 17.33
CA PRO A 127 3.88 -4.49 18.43
C PRO A 127 3.66 -2.97 18.48
N ASN A 128 3.64 -2.41 19.70
CA ASN A 128 3.45 -0.97 19.94
C ASN A 128 2.14 -0.41 19.35
N ASN A 129 1.10 -1.26 19.23
CA ASN A 129 -0.19 -0.93 18.65
C ASN A 129 -0.09 -0.40 17.19
N VAL A 130 0.85 -0.92 16.41
CA VAL A 130 0.92 -0.66 14.98
C VAL A 130 -0.20 -1.42 14.28
N GLU A 131 -1.07 -0.73 13.54
CA GLU A 131 -2.10 -1.35 12.71
C GLU A 131 -1.42 -1.98 11.48
N LEU A 132 -1.54 -3.30 11.36
CA LEU A 132 -1.03 -4.07 10.23
C LEU A 132 -2.20 -4.41 9.31
N HIS A 133 -2.25 -3.78 8.16
CA HIS A 133 -3.29 -3.97 7.16
C HIS A 133 -2.84 -4.95 6.09
N PHE A 134 -3.70 -5.89 5.72
CA PHE A 134 -3.45 -6.90 4.69
C PHE A 134 -4.54 -6.81 3.63
N LEU A 135 -4.14 -6.51 2.40
CA LEU A 135 -5.06 -6.34 1.28
C LEU A 135 -4.67 -7.31 0.16
N TYR A 136 -5.56 -8.23 -0.13
CA TYR A 136 -5.28 -9.31 -1.07
C TYR A 136 -6.54 -9.81 -1.76
N LYS A 137 -6.37 -10.39 -2.94
CA LYS A 137 -7.50 -10.93 -3.72
C LYS A 137 -8.16 -12.11 -3.03
N ASN A 138 -9.48 -12.18 -3.11
CA ASN A 138 -10.28 -13.29 -2.62
C ASN A 138 -10.13 -14.52 -3.54
N LYS A 139 -8.93 -15.10 -3.58
CA LYS A 139 -8.62 -16.33 -4.30
C LYS A 139 -8.37 -17.47 -3.32
N LYS A 140 -9.17 -18.51 -3.40
CA LYS A 140 -9.16 -19.64 -2.45
C LYS A 140 -7.77 -20.21 -2.21
N GLU A 141 -6.96 -20.36 -3.25
CA GLU A 141 -5.60 -20.88 -3.21
C GLU A 141 -4.62 -20.07 -2.36
N ASN A 142 -4.90 -18.78 -2.16
CA ASN A 142 -4.00 -17.86 -1.46
C ASN A 142 -4.45 -17.52 -0.04
N LEU A 143 -5.74 -17.71 0.29
CA LEU A 143 -6.32 -17.25 1.56
C LEU A 143 -5.57 -17.76 2.79
N GLU A 144 -5.23 -19.05 2.81
CA GLU A 144 -4.54 -19.66 3.94
C GLU A 144 -3.15 -19.05 4.15
N ASN A 145 -2.40 -18.82 3.07
CA ASN A 145 -1.08 -18.22 3.13
C ASN A 145 -1.14 -16.77 3.66
N TRP A 146 -2.11 -15.99 3.20
CA TRP A 146 -2.32 -14.62 3.67
C TRP A 146 -2.68 -14.59 5.16
N LYS A 147 -3.52 -15.51 5.63
CA LYS A 147 -3.85 -15.63 7.07
C LYS A 147 -2.64 -16.03 7.91
N LYS A 148 -1.81 -16.97 7.43
CA LYS A 148 -0.58 -17.40 8.13
C LYS A 148 0.48 -16.28 8.16
N MET A 149 0.51 -15.42 7.15
CA MET A 149 1.44 -14.30 7.07
C MET A 149 1.18 -13.24 8.15
N GLN A 150 -0.07 -13.01 8.52
CA GLN A 150 -0.44 -11.93 9.44
C GLN A 150 0.33 -11.97 10.77
N PRO A 151 0.30 -13.06 11.55
CA PRO A 151 1.07 -13.15 12.79
C PRO A 151 2.58 -13.11 12.54
N LYS A 152 3.06 -13.66 11.42
CA LYS A 152 4.49 -13.61 11.07
C LYS A 152 4.96 -12.19 10.78
N THR A 153 4.13 -11.36 10.19
CA THR A 153 4.43 -9.94 9.99
C THR A 153 4.56 -9.22 11.33
N ALA A 154 3.70 -9.53 12.30
CA ALA A 154 3.81 -8.97 13.65
C ALA A 154 5.09 -9.43 14.37
N GLU A 155 5.45 -10.73 14.27
CA GLU A 155 6.71 -11.27 14.79
C GLU A 155 7.93 -10.58 14.15
N LEU A 156 7.90 -10.38 12.83
CA LEU A 156 8.97 -9.70 12.10
C LEU A 156 9.13 -8.25 12.56
N LEU A 157 8.02 -7.53 12.74
CA LEU A 157 8.06 -6.16 13.25
C LEU A 157 8.60 -6.10 14.67
N ALA A 158 8.26 -7.07 15.55
CA ALA A 158 8.83 -7.18 16.89
C ALA A 158 10.35 -7.38 16.83
N PHE A 159 10.81 -8.27 15.96
CA PHE A 159 12.24 -8.53 15.76
C PHE A 159 12.99 -7.25 15.30
N PHE A 160 12.43 -6.50 14.35
CA PHE A 160 13.05 -5.24 13.92
C PHE A 160 13.06 -4.19 15.03
N ASN A 161 11.98 -4.08 15.80
CA ASN A 161 11.92 -3.14 16.94
C ASN A 161 13.01 -3.42 17.97
N GLU A 162 13.33 -4.67 18.20
CA GLU A 162 14.36 -5.11 19.18
C GLU A 162 15.79 -4.95 18.62
N ASN A 163 16.03 -5.31 17.36
CA ASN A 163 17.37 -5.48 16.82
C ASN A 163 17.86 -4.29 15.97
N VAL A 164 16.94 -3.47 15.46
CA VAL A 164 17.27 -2.31 14.60
C VAL A 164 16.83 -1.02 15.24
N GLY A 165 15.61 -0.98 15.75
CA GLY A 165 15.02 0.20 16.36
C GLY A 165 13.49 0.24 16.21
N PRO A 166 12.82 1.09 17.01
CA PRO A 166 11.37 1.14 17.00
C PRO A 166 10.84 1.63 15.66
N TYR A 167 9.87 0.91 15.11
CA TYR A 167 9.16 1.34 13.90
C TYR A 167 8.45 2.69 14.15
N PRO A 168 8.72 3.72 13.34
CA PRO A 168 8.33 5.08 13.67
C PRO A 168 6.87 5.42 13.39
N TYR A 169 6.15 4.57 12.64
CA TYR A 169 4.77 4.83 12.26
C TYR A 169 3.79 3.94 13.03
N LYS A 170 2.50 4.29 12.99
CA LYS A 170 1.42 3.53 13.65
C LYS A 170 0.61 2.64 12.71
N GLN A 171 1.03 2.53 11.45
CA GLN A 171 0.38 1.71 10.43
C GLN A 171 1.41 1.15 9.47
N TYR A 172 1.17 -0.07 8.98
CA TYR A 172 1.89 -0.70 7.88
C TYR A 172 0.93 -1.50 7.00
N SER A 173 1.00 -1.34 5.69
CA SER A 173 0.15 -2.06 4.74
C SER A 173 0.92 -3.11 3.95
N VAL A 174 0.44 -4.35 3.97
CA VAL A 174 0.91 -5.44 3.11
C VAL A 174 -0.13 -5.65 2.01
N ILE A 175 0.24 -5.37 0.77
CA ILE A 175 -0.70 -5.26 -0.35
C ILE A 175 -0.29 -6.25 -1.43
N GLN A 176 -1.23 -7.08 -1.88
CA GLN A 176 -1.04 -7.83 -3.11
C GLN A 176 -1.05 -6.86 -4.28
N GLY A 177 0.04 -6.81 -5.02
CA GLY A 177 0.10 -5.89 -6.15
C GLY A 177 1.38 -5.97 -6.95
N GLY A 178 1.23 -5.69 -8.25
CA GLY A 178 2.32 -5.73 -9.21
C GLY A 178 2.74 -7.14 -9.59
N ASP A 179 3.64 -7.23 -10.56
CA ASP A 179 4.29 -8.47 -11.01
C ASP A 179 5.70 -8.58 -10.39
N GLY A 180 5.86 -8.03 -9.21
CA GLY A 180 7.08 -8.03 -8.40
C GLY A 180 6.88 -7.22 -7.13
N GLY A 181 7.61 -7.59 -6.08
CA GLY A 181 7.55 -6.90 -4.80
C GLY A 181 8.25 -5.54 -4.80
N MET A 182 7.86 -4.68 -3.88
CA MET A 182 8.55 -3.43 -3.55
C MET A 182 8.26 -3.04 -2.11
N GLU A 183 9.27 -2.54 -1.42
CA GLU A 183 9.25 -2.14 -0.03
C GLU A 183 9.24 -0.61 0.10
N TYR A 184 8.40 -0.10 1.02
CA TYR A 184 8.28 1.31 1.36
C TYR A 184 8.23 1.49 2.88
N GLY A 185 8.42 2.69 3.37
CA GLY A 185 8.45 2.97 4.81
C GLY A 185 7.15 2.59 5.55
N MET A 186 5.99 2.70 4.91
CA MET A 186 4.69 2.40 5.50
C MET A 186 3.89 1.33 4.75
N SER A 187 4.45 0.71 3.72
CA SER A 187 3.77 -0.33 2.95
C SER A 187 4.73 -1.23 2.19
N THR A 188 4.26 -2.39 1.82
CA THR A 188 4.95 -3.29 0.87
C THR A 188 3.96 -3.84 -0.14
N LEU A 189 4.44 -4.03 -1.37
CA LEU A 189 3.73 -4.75 -2.41
C LEU A 189 4.36 -6.12 -2.57
N ILE A 190 3.54 -7.16 -2.54
CA ILE A 190 3.99 -8.55 -2.71
C ILE A 190 3.08 -9.30 -3.67
N THR A 191 3.61 -10.35 -4.30
CA THR A 191 2.79 -11.27 -5.10
C THR A 191 1.95 -12.18 -4.20
N GLY A 192 0.74 -12.51 -4.63
CA GLY A 192 -0.22 -13.26 -3.83
C GLY A 192 0.12 -14.72 -3.63
N ASN A 193 0.95 -15.30 -4.49
CA ASN A 193 1.34 -16.70 -4.48
C ASN A 193 2.56 -17.00 -3.60
N ARG A 194 3.14 -16.00 -2.91
CA ARG A 194 4.27 -16.27 -2.02
C ARG A 194 3.84 -17.13 -0.84
N SER A 195 4.50 -18.29 -0.71
CA SER A 195 4.39 -19.12 0.47
C SER A 195 5.45 -18.71 1.48
N PHE A 196 5.04 -18.53 2.74
CA PHE A 196 5.97 -18.41 3.85
C PHE A 196 6.48 -19.78 4.24
N GLY A 197 7.76 -20.00 4.15
CA GLY A 197 8.40 -21.13 4.77
C GLY A 197 9.11 -22.07 3.82
N SER A 198 10.08 -21.59 3.18
CA SER A 198 11.25 -22.36 2.77
C SER A 198 12.47 -21.51 2.97
#